data_aa36b9403c723bc30f91b13848bc5f90
#
_entry.id   aa36b9403c723bc30f91b13848bc5f90
#
_cell.length_a   1.000
_cell.length_b   1.000
_cell.length_c   1.000
_cell.angle_alpha   90.00
_cell.angle_beta   90.00
_cell.angle_gamma   90.00
#
_symmetry.space_group_name_H-M   'P 1'
#
loop_
_entity.id
_entity.type
_entity.pdbx_description
1 polymer ?
#
loop_
_entity_poly.entity_id
_entity_poly.type
_entity_poly.pdbx_seq_one_letter_code
_entity_poly.pdbx_strand_id
1 'polypeptide(L)'
;MANGFNFNKVQRRYYPVTLKDGKTYLVAMPEKRTFEKLQSLDTSENADVMQELRKCVAEIISNNKQGRRVKPKEFIDYSLDEIMQFIRGYVDFIKGLENEKN
;
A
#
# COMPACT_ATOMS: atom_id res chain seq x y z
N MET A 1 -14.90 -36.26 3.14
CA MET A 1 -14.50 -35.12 3.87
C MET A 1 -14.54 -33.89 3.01
N ALA A 2 -15.38 -32.96 3.37
CA ALA A 2 -15.51 -31.73 2.60
C ALA A 2 -14.39 -30.78 2.93
N ASN A 3 -13.66 -30.37 1.92
CA ASN A 3 -12.58 -29.42 2.09
C ASN A 3 -12.96 -28.09 1.49
N GLY A 4 -14.14 -27.65 1.86
CA GLY A 4 -14.59 -26.35 1.39
C GLY A 4 -13.72 -25.23 1.92
N PHE A 5 -13.85 -24.09 1.31
CA PHE A 5 -13.12 -22.89 1.69
C PHE A 5 -13.85 -22.16 2.83
N ASN A 6 -13.11 -21.75 3.84
CA ASN A 6 -13.68 -21.03 4.96
C ASN A 6 -13.03 -19.65 5.07
N PHE A 7 -13.79 -18.62 4.73
CA PHE A 7 -13.28 -17.25 4.77
C PHE A 7 -12.87 -16.81 6.17
N ASN A 8 -13.42 -17.43 7.21
CA ASN A 8 -13.05 -17.07 8.57
C ASN A 8 -11.68 -17.58 8.98
N LYS A 9 -11.13 -18.49 8.20
CA LYS A 9 -9.81 -19.05 8.44
C LYS A 9 -8.75 -18.56 7.49
N VAL A 10 -9.08 -17.55 6.69
CA VAL A 10 -8.13 -16.98 5.75
C VAL A 10 -7.03 -16.26 6.51
N GLN A 11 -5.80 -16.59 6.20
CA GLN A 11 -4.66 -15.87 6.76
C GLN A 11 -4.41 -14.64 5.91
N ARG A 12 -4.45 -13.49 6.55
CA ARG A 12 -4.16 -12.25 5.86
C ARG A 12 -2.68 -11.97 5.90
N ARG A 13 -2.17 -11.49 4.80
CA ARG A 13 -0.77 -11.11 4.73
C ARG A 13 -0.64 -9.61 4.75
N TYR A 14 0.39 -9.15 5.42
CA TYR A 14 0.64 -7.74 5.60
C TYR A 14 2.03 -7.39 5.11
N TYR A 15 2.15 -6.20 4.58
CA TYR A 15 3.43 -5.67 4.12
C TYR A 15 3.95 -4.71 5.18
N PRO A 16 5.06 -5.02 5.85
CA PRO A 16 5.58 -4.12 6.88
C PRO A 16 6.19 -2.88 6.24
N VAL A 17 5.77 -1.72 6.71
CA VAL A 17 6.27 -0.45 6.21
C VAL A 17 6.73 0.38 7.41
N THR A 18 8.00 0.76 7.41
CA THR A 18 8.54 1.61 8.47
C THR A 18 8.73 3.02 7.93
N LEU A 19 8.10 3.97 8.58
CA LEU A 19 8.18 5.36 8.19
C LEU A 19 9.45 5.99 8.76
N LYS A 20 9.77 7.20 8.29
CA LYS A 20 10.98 7.90 8.75
C LYS A 20 10.96 8.21 10.24
N ASP A 21 9.77 8.30 10.84
CA ASP A 21 9.66 8.50 12.29
C ASP A 21 9.92 7.23 13.10
N GLY A 22 10.20 6.12 12.43
CA GLY A 22 10.49 4.84 13.08
C GLY A 22 9.28 3.98 13.36
N LYS A 23 8.09 4.46 13.09
CA LYS A 23 6.88 3.66 13.30
C LYS A 23 6.69 2.67 12.18
N THR A 24 6.34 1.45 12.53
CA THR A 24 6.08 0.39 11.56
C THR A 24 4.61 0.05 11.51
N TYR A 25 4.10 -0.02 10.29
CA TYR A 25 2.70 -0.39 10.05
C TYR A 25 2.64 -1.67 9.26
N LEU A 26 1.72 -2.54 9.62
CA LEU A 26 1.47 -3.76 8.86
C LEU A 26 0.36 -3.44 7.85
N VAL A 27 0.74 -3.18 6.62
CA VAL A 27 -0.16 -2.70 5.59
C VAL A 27 -0.86 -3.87 4.91
N ALA A 28 -2.17 -3.79 4.82
CA ALA A 28 -2.97 -4.85 4.22
C ALA A 28 -2.98 -4.75 2.70
N MET A 29 -3.52 -5.79 2.06
CA MET A 29 -3.77 -5.75 0.63
C MET A 29 -4.71 -4.58 0.32
N PRO A 30 -4.52 -3.90 -0.80
CA PRO A 30 -5.34 -2.73 -1.11
C PRO A 30 -6.77 -3.11 -1.47
N GLU A 31 -7.67 -2.21 -1.19
CA GLU A 31 -9.02 -2.33 -1.70
C GLU A 31 -8.99 -2.09 -3.21
N LYS A 32 -9.98 -2.61 -3.90
CA LYS A 32 -10.04 -2.48 -5.36
C LYS A 32 -9.93 -1.02 -5.79
N ARG A 33 -10.64 -0.13 -5.11
CA ARG A 33 -10.63 1.30 -5.43
C ARG A 33 -9.23 1.89 -5.30
N THR A 34 -8.52 1.55 -4.23
CA THR A 34 -7.18 2.04 -4.00
C THR A 34 -6.22 1.52 -5.06
N PHE A 35 -6.35 0.24 -5.39
CA PHE A 35 -5.50 -0.37 -6.40
C PHE A 35 -5.71 0.24 -7.78
N GLU A 36 -6.97 0.51 -8.13
CA GLU A 36 -7.29 1.16 -9.39
C GLU A 36 -6.71 2.57 -9.44
N LYS A 37 -6.79 3.29 -8.32
CA LYS A 37 -6.22 4.62 -8.21
C LYS A 37 -4.71 4.58 -8.42
N LEU A 38 -4.06 3.59 -7.82
CA LEU A 38 -2.62 3.41 -7.95
C LEU A 38 -2.23 3.15 -9.41
N GLN A 39 -3.00 2.33 -10.11
CA GLN A 39 -2.73 2.02 -11.51
C GLN A 39 -2.97 3.21 -12.44
N SER A 40 -3.86 4.10 -12.06
CA SER A 40 -4.21 5.24 -12.90
C SER A 40 -3.36 6.47 -12.61
N LEU A 41 -2.41 6.38 -11.70
CA LEU A 41 -1.55 7.52 -11.41
C LEU A 41 -0.78 7.93 -12.64
N ASP A 42 -0.97 9.18 -13.01
CA ASP A 42 -0.25 9.77 -14.11
C ASP A 42 1.02 10.40 -13.57
N THR A 43 2.15 9.85 -13.96
CA THR A 43 3.44 10.36 -13.50
C THR A 43 4.00 11.44 -14.43
N SER A 44 3.16 12.00 -15.29
CA SER A 44 3.60 13.10 -16.13
C SER A 44 3.97 14.29 -15.25
N GLU A 45 4.80 15.17 -15.78
CA GLU A 45 5.31 16.30 -15.00
C GLU A 45 4.23 17.33 -14.77
N ASN A 46 3.44 17.09 -13.75
CA ASN A 46 2.41 18.00 -13.35
C ASN A 46 2.73 18.44 -11.93
N ALA A 47 2.52 19.70 -11.62
CA ALA A 47 2.82 20.24 -10.30
C ALA A 47 2.11 19.49 -9.18
N ASP A 48 0.96 18.88 -9.48
CA ASP A 48 0.15 18.20 -8.48
C ASP A 48 0.48 16.72 -8.32
N VAL A 49 1.43 16.20 -9.08
CA VAL A 49 1.78 14.77 -9.02
C VAL A 49 2.22 14.37 -7.62
N MET A 50 3.10 15.16 -7.01
CA MET A 50 3.59 14.82 -5.67
C MET A 50 2.46 14.80 -4.65
N GLN A 51 1.53 15.72 -4.75
CA GLN A 51 0.41 15.77 -3.84
C GLN A 51 -0.48 14.54 -4.02
N GLU A 52 -0.76 14.16 -5.25
CA GLU A 52 -1.56 12.96 -5.53
C GLU A 52 -0.85 11.71 -5.05
N LEU A 53 0.46 11.63 -5.21
CA LEU A 53 1.23 10.50 -4.74
C LEU A 53 1.20 10.40 -3.21
N ARG A 54 1.31 11.53 -2.52
CA ARG A 54 1.23 11.54 -1.06
C ARG A 54 -0.12 11.08 -0.58
N LYS A 55 -1.19 11.50 -1.25
CA LYS A 55 -2.54 11.06 -0.91
C LYS A 55 -2.68 9.56 -1.11
N CYS A 56 -2.15 9.05 -2.21
CA CYS A 56 -2.23 7.64 -2.52
C CYS A 56 -1.46 6.80 -1.48
N VAL A 57 -0.25 7.21 -1.15
CA VAL A 57 0.57 6.50 -0.16
C VAL A 57 -0.10 6.54 1.20
N ALA A 58 -0.65 7.68 1.59
CA ALA A 58 -1.34 7.79 2.87
C ALA A 58 -2.55 6.86 2.92
N GLU A 59 -3.29 6.75 1.83
CA GLU A 59 -4.44 5.86 1.77
C GLU A 59 -4.00 4.40 1.88
N ILE A 60 -2.93 4.03 1.17
CA ILE A 60 -2.40 2.68 1.21
C ILE A 60 -1.97 2.32 2.64
N ILE A 61 -1.18 3.17 3.27
CA ILE A 61 -0.62 2.87 4.59
C ILE A 61 -1.70 2.95 5.67
N SER A 62 -2.74 3.76 5.47
CA SER A 62 -3.83 3.83 6.43
C SER A 62 -4.64 2.53 6.51
N ASN A 63 -4.52 1.67 5.50
CA ASN A 63 -5.16 0.35 5.54
C ASN A 63 -4.21 -0.63 6.21
N ASN A 64 -4.04 -0.49 7.52
CA ASN A 64 -3.09 -1.28 8.27
C ASN A 64 -3.78 -2.04 9.41
N LYS A 65 -3.10 -3.06 9.88
CA LYS A 65 -3.64 -3.93 10.93
C LYS A 65 -3.89 -3.18 12.23
N GLN A 66 -3.09 -2.15 12.49
CA GLN A 66 -3.20 -1.37 13.72
C GLN A 66 -4.40 -0.42 13.71
N GLY A 67 -5.03 -0.22 12.55
CA GLY A 67 -6.16 0.69 12.45
C GLY A 67 -5.78 2.16 12.58
N ARG A 68 -4.54 2.51 12.29
CA ARG A 68 -4.08 3.88 12.39
C ARG A 68 -4.22 4.61 11.08
N ARG A 69 -4.76 5.81 11.16
CA ARG A 69 -4.87 6.66 9.97
C ARG A 69 -3.59 7.46 9.78
N VAL A 70 -3.07 7.44 8.56
CA VAL A 70 -1.88 8.21 8.18
C VAL A 70 -2.33 9.30 7.21
N LYS A 71 -1.88 10.53 7.44
CA LYS A 71 -2.29 11.67 6.63
C LYS A 71 -1.25 12.00 5.58
N PRO A 72 -1.66 12.56 4.43
CA PRO A 72 -0.70 12.91 3.37
C PRO A 72 0.42 13.83 3.83
N LYS A 73 0.13 14.73 4.77
CA LYS A 73 1.14 15.68 5.26
C LYS A 73 2.31 15.00 5.96
N GLU A 74 2.13 13.75 6.40
CA GLU A 74 3.21 13.02 7.04
C GLU A 74 4.31 12.66 6.06
N PHE A 75 4.03 12.78 4.75
CA PHE A 75 5.01 12.46 3.72
C PHE A 75 5.57 13.71 3.05
N ILE A 76 5.41 14.88 3.70
CA ILE A 76 5.83 16.13 3.09
C ILE A 76 7.35 16.17 2.83
N ASP A 77 8.13 15.49 3.68
CA ASP A 77 9.58 15.46 3.54
C ASP A 77 10.11 14.27 2.73
N TYR A 78 9.20 13.48 2.18
CA TYR A 78 9.60 12.33 1.39
C TYR A 78 9.83 12.77 -0.06
N SER A 79 10.92 12.27 -0.65
CA SER A 79 11.22 12.60 -2.05
C SER A 79 10.37 11.74 -2.97
N LEU A 80 10.28 12.17 -4.22
CA LEU A 80 9.58 11.39 -5.24
C LEU A 80 10.20 10.01 -5.37
N ASP A 81 11.53 9.94 -5.34
CA ASP A 81 12.23 8.66 -5.46
C ASP A 81 11.86 7.71 -4.33
N GLU A 82 11.81 8.24 -3.10
CA GLU A 82 11.43 7.43 -1.94
C GLU A 82 10.02 6.87 -2.07
N ILE A 83 9.10 7.73 -2.50
CA ILE A 83 7.71 7.32 -2.68
C ILE A 83 7.58 6.28 -3.78
N MET A 84 8.28 6.47 -4.88
CA MET A 84 8.23 5.52 -5.98
C MET A 84 8.83 4.17 -5.61
N GLN A 85 9.89 4.17 -4.81
CA GLN A 85 10.46 2.91 -4.33
C GLN A 85 9.47 2.15 -3.44
N PHE A 86 8.77 2.88 -2.58
CA PHE A 86 7.74 2.24 -1.77
C PHE A 86 6.65 1.64 -2.64
N ILE A 87 6.16 2.40 -3.61
CA ILE A 87 5.08 1.93 -4.48
C ILE A 87 5.50 0.67 -5.24
N ARG A 88 6.71 0.66 -5.77
CA ARG A 88 7.21 -0.53 -6.47
C ARG A 88 7.28 -1.74 -5.56
N GLY A 89 7.79 -1.54 -4.34
CA GLY A 89 7.86 -2.63 -3.37
C GLY A 89 6.48 -3.16 -3.01
N TYR A 90 5.53 -2.26 -2.84
CA TYR A 90 4.17 -2.65 -2.51
C TYR A 90 3.50 -3.41 -3.66
N VAL A 91 3.70 -2.94 -4.90
CA VAL A 91 3.16 -3.63 -6.07
C VAL A 91 3.78 -5.02 -6.20
N ASP A 92 5.08 -5.14 -5.95
CA ASP A 92 5.74 -6.44 -5.99
C ASP A 92 5.19 -7.37 -4.91
N PHE A 93 4.89 -6.84 -3.74
CA PHE A 93 4.25 -7.62 -2.68
C PHE A 93 2.89 -8.15 -3.14
N ILE A 94 2.08 -7.31 -3.77
CA ILE A 94 0.78 -7.72 -4.28
C ILE A 94 0.92 -8.81 -5.33
N LYS A 95 1.83 -8.62 -6.27
CA LYS A 95 2.07 -9.59 -7.34
C LYS A 95 2.62 -10.91 -6.78
N GLY A 96 3.45 -10.81 -5.76
CA GLY A 96 4.00 -11.99 -5.11
C GLY A 96 2.93 -12.87 -4.52
N LEU A 97 1.90 -12.25 -3.94
CA LEU A 97 0.78 -13.01 -3.40
C LEU A 97 -0.01 -13.71 -4.50
N GLU A 98 -0.17 -13.05 -5.65
CA GLU A 98 -0.85 -13.66 -6.78
C GLU A 98 -0.10 -14.86 -7.34
N ASN A 99 1.22 -14.78 -7.32
CA ASN A 99 2.06 -15.82 -7.91
C ASN A 99 2.42 -16.91 -6.92
N GLU A 100 1.95 -16.79 -5.71
CA GLU A 100 2.29 -17.73 -4.64
C GLU A 100 1.35 -18.91 -4.63
N LYS A 101 1.10 -19.48 -5.76
CA LYS A 101 0.32 -20.67 -5.75
C LYS A 101 1.17 -21.80 -6.09
N ASN A 102 1.28 -22.66 -5.36
CA ASN A 102 1.99 -23.87 -5.72
C ASN A 102 1.51 -25.01 -4.88
#